data_35f4627256df0abd6e3df2f168b885e9
#
_entry.id   35f4627256df0abd6e3df2f168b885e9
#
_cell.length_a   1.000
_cell.length_b   1.000
_cell.length_c   1.000
_cell.angle_alpha   90.00
_cell.angle_beta   90.00
_cell.angle_gamma   90.00
#
_symmetry.space_group_name_H-M   'P 1'
#
loop_
_entity.id
_entity.type
_entity.pdbx_description
1 polymer ?
#
loop_
_entity_poly.entity_id
_entity_poly.type
_entity_poly.pdbx_seq_one_letter_code
_entity_poly.pdbx_strand_id
1 'polypeptide(L)'
;MIKAISPSRLSKSKFKEFDFTGAFLDSFGKPEMKSRWLIYGYSGEGKTELSMQLFKYFTQFGKAVFYSKEQGYSSSLRECVVRNCIGDLHAKTAKIIVGGAFADLVSFLKKNKSVATVIIDSVDYLELTIEQYKLLIETFPKKAFVFVAWKDGKRPKNAAARAMEY
;
A
#
# COMPACT_ATOMS: atom_id res chain seq x y z
N MET A 1 12.51 22.87 0.23
CA MET A 1 11.87 24.21 0.29
C MET A 1 10.78 24.18 1.35
N ILE A 2 10.84 25.04 2.37
CA ILE A 2 9.79 25.17 3.42
C ILE A 2 8.62 25.96 2.82
N LYS A 3 7.39 25.50 3.06
CA LYS A 3 6.16 26.19 2.67
C LYS A 3 5.38 26.58 3.91
N ALA A 4 5.32 27.86 4.24
CA ALA A 4 4.47 28.39 5.28
C ALA A 4 3.05 28.60 4.73
N ILE A 5 2.04 28.13 5.48
CA ILE A 5 0.63 28.27 5.12
C ILE A 5 -0.10 28.82 6.35
N SER A 6 -0.97 29.82 6.17
CA SER A 6 -1.78 30.33 7.28
C SER A 6 -2.85 29.30 7.71
N PRO A 7 -3.24 29.25 8.98
CA PRO A 7 -4.31 28.37 9.46
C PRO A 7 -5.63 28.56 8.68
N SER A 8 -6.01 29.80 8.40
CA SER A 8 -7.20 30.12 7.62
C SER A 8 -7.16 29.60 6.18
N ARG A 9 -5.97 29.56 5.55
CA ARG A 9 -5.81 28.96 4.22
C ARG A 9 -5.87 27.44 4.28
N LEU A 10 -5.27 26.85 5.31
CA LEU A 10 -5.28 25.40 5.50
C LEU A 10 -6.70 24.89 5.73
N SER A 11 -7.51 25.56 6.58
CA SER A 11 -8.90 25.16 6.88
C SER A 11 -9.81 25.18 5.65
N LYS A 12 -9.49 25.98 4.64
CA LYS A 12 -10.24 26.05 3.37
C LYS A 12 -9.65 25.15 2.26
N SER A 13 -8.55 24.43 2.54
CA SER A 13 -7.92 23.57 1.55
C SER A 13 -8.79 22.32 1.29
N LYS A 14 -8.95 21.99 0.00
CA LYS A 14 -9.60 20.73 -0.41
C LYS A 14 -8.53 19.71 -0.73
N PHE A 15 -8.68 18.50 -0.20
CA PHE A 15 -7.83 17.35 -0.48
C PHE A 15 -8.62 16.37 -1.35
N LYS A 16 -7.91 15.69 -2.26
CA LYS A 16 -8.50 14.59 -3.02
C LYS A 16 -8.58 13.36 -2.12
N GLU A 17 -9.76 12.82 -1.96
CA GLU A 17 -10.07 11.65 -1.15
C GLU A 17 -10.49 10.48 -2.05
N PHE A 18 -10.34 9.26 -1.56
CA PHE A 18 -10.99 8.09 -2.15
C PHE A 18 -12.47 8.15 -1.80
N ASP A 19 -13.32 8.04 -2.81
CA ASP A 19 -14.78 7.99 -2.61
C ASP A 19 -15.20 6.56 -2.25
N PHE A 20 -14.82 6.14 -1.05
CA PHE A 20 -15.14 4.80 -0.53
C PHE A 20 -16.64 4.67 -0.30
N THR A 21 -17.14 3.45 -0.45
CA THR A 21 -18.56 3.10 -0.26
C THR A 21 -18.67 1.78 0.52
N GLY A 22 -19.86 1.51 1.10
CA GLY A 22 -20.14 0.28 1.82
C GLY A 22 -19.18 0.02 2.97
N ALA A 23 -18.82 -1.23 3.19
CA ALA A 23 -18.00 -1.65 4.33
C ALA A 23 -16.62 -0.94 4.40
N PHE A 24 -16.05 -0.54 3.28
CA PHE A 24 -14.79 0.22 3.29
C PHE A 24 -14.98 1.67 3.75
N LEU A 25 -16.11 2.31 3.40
CA LEU A 25 -16.47 3.62 3.93
C LEU A 25 -16.71 3.53 5.45
N ASP A 26 -17.47 2.53 5.90
CA ASP A 26 -17.79 2.34 7.29
C ASP A 26 -16.55 2.08 8.17
N SER A 27 -15.55 1.35 7.61
CA SER A 27 -14.33 0.98 8.33
C SER A 27 -13.24 2.05 8.28
N PHE A 28 -13.09 2.78 7.18
CA PHE A 28 -11.93 3.63 6.91
C PHE A 28 -12.29 5.09 6.58
N GLY A 29 -13.56 5.42 6.44
CA GLY A 29 -14.00 6.76 6.03
C GLY A 29 -13.58 7.09 4.60
N LYS A 30 -13.25 8.36 4.37
CA LYS A 30 -12.76 8.89 3.07
C LYS A 30 -11.30 9.32 3.20
N PRO A 31 -10.33 8.39 3.07
CA PRO A 31 -8.93 8.73 3.21
C PRO A 31 -8.41 9.50 1.99
N GLU A 32 -7.37 10.32 2.18
CA GLU A 32 -6.72 11.01 1.06
C GLU A 32 -6.15 10.02 0.04
N MET A 33 -6.22 10.38 -1.26
CA MET A 33 -5.66 9.56 -2.35
C MET A 33 -4.13 9.38 -2.30
N LYS A 34 -3.44 10.07 -1.41
CA LYS A 34 -1.99 9.93 -1.13
C LYS A 34 -1.72 9.41 0.29
N SER A 35 -2.70 8.73 0.88
CA SER A 35 -2.60 8.17 2.23
C SER A 35 -1.57 7.05 2.34
N ARG A 36 -1.10 6.84 3.55
CA ARG A 36 -0.18 5.77 3.92
C ARG A 36 -0.87 4.92 4.97
N TRP A 37 -0.90 3.62 4.71
CA TRP A 37 -1.61 2.64 5.52
C TRP A 37 -0.61 1.64 6.06
N LEU A 38 -0.79 1.26 7.31
CA LEU A 38 -0.06 0.17 7.92
C LEU A 38 -1.06 -0.89 8.38
N ILE A 39 -0.90 -2.11 7.86
CA ILE A 39 -1.63 -3.31 8.28
C ILE A 39 -0.61 -4.20 8.96
N TYR A 40 -0.79 -4.50 10.25
CA TYR A 40 0.12 -5.42 10.92
C TYR A 40 -0.62 -6.35 11.87
N GLY A 41 -0.05 -7.53 12.08
CA GLY A 41 -0.63 -8.59 12.90
C GLY A 41 0.26 -9.82 12.91
N TYR A 42 -0.12 -10.83 13.68
CA TYR A 42 0.57 -12.12 13.69
C TYR A 42 0.35 -12.89 12.38
N SER A 43 1.17 -13.93 12.17
CA SER A 43 0.95 -14.85 11.04
C SER A 43 -0.44 -15.49 11.16
N GLY A 44 -1.14 -15.63 10.02
CA GLY A 44 -2.47 -16.22 9.98
C GLY A 44 -3.65 -15.28 10.31
N GLU A 45 -3.41 -14.04 10.74
CA GLU A 45 -4.48 -13.07 11.08
C GLU A 45 -5.14 -12.38 9.86
N GLY A 46 -4.95 -12.90 8.65
CA GLY A 46 -5.67 -12.42 7.47
C GLY A 46 -5.12 -11.14 6.84
N LYS A 47 -3.89 -10.69 7.19
CA LYS A 47 -3.29 -9.46 6.63
C LYS A 47 -3.23 -9.45 5.11
N THR A 48 -2.71 -10.51 4.51
CA THR A 48 -2.62 -10.67 3.05
C THR A 48 -4.02 -10.69 2.43
N GLU A 49 -5.00 -11.33 3.07
CA GLU A 49 -6.38 -11.37 2.61
C GLU A 49 -7.00 -9.97 2.56
N LEU A 50 -6.90 -9.22 3.67
CA LEU A 50 -7.37 -7.83 3.72
C LEU A 50 -6.64 -6.94 2.71
N SER A 51 -5.32 -7.09 2.59
CA SER A 51 -4.53 -6.29 1.64
C SER A 51 -4.88 -6.60 0.18
N MET A 52 -5.25 -7.86 -0.13
CA MET A 52 -5.71 -8.27 -1.45
C MET A 52 -7.11 -7.71 -1.77
N GLN A 53 -8.02 -7.69 -0.79
CA GLN A 53 -9.33 -7.05 -0.94
C GLN A 53 -9.19 -5.53 -1.15
N LEU A 54 -8.31 -4.86 -0.39
CA LEU A 54 -7.97 -3.47 -0.62
C LEU A 54 -7.34 -3.24 -2.00
N PHE A 55 -6.44 -4.12 -2.45
CA PHE A 55 -5.87 -4.06 -3.79
C PHE A 55 -6.95 -4.06 -4.86
N LYS A 56 -7.89 -5.03 -4.80
CA LYS A 56 -9.04 -5.08 -5.70
C LYS A 56 -9.83 -3.77 -5.65
N TYR A 57 -10.15 -3.29 -4.46
CA TYR A 57 -10.96 -2.10 -4.28
C TYR A 57 -10.28 -0.83 -4.83
N PHE A 58 -8.98 -0.65 -4.58
CA PHE A 58 -8.22 0.48 -5.10
C PHE A 58 -8.14 0.55 -6.62
N THR A 59 -8.32 -0.56 -7.34
CA THR A 59 -8.35 -0.55 -8.81
C THR A 59 -9.51 0.26 -9.40
N GLN A 60 -10.54 0.53 -8.60
CA GLN A 60 -11.68 1.38 -8.99
C GLN A 60 -11.28 2.87 -9.06
N PHE A 61 -10.25 3.26 -8.33
CA PHE A 61 -9.79 4.66 -8.22
C PHE A 61 -8.53 4.94 -9.04
N GLY A 62 -7.96 3.93 -9.68
CA GLY A 62 -6.78 4.07 -10.52
C GLY A 62 -5.96 2.80 -10.60
N LYS A 63 -4.79 2.87 -11.23
CA LYS A 63 -3.91 1.70 -11.33
C LYS A 63 -3.35 1.36 -9.96
N ALA A 64 -3.52 0.10 -9.56
CA ALA A 64 -2.97 -0.46 -8.34
C ALA A 64 -1.94 -1.54 -8.64
N VAL A 65 -0.95 -1.65 -7.75
CA VAL A 65 0.10 -2.68 -7.81
C VAL A 65 0.15 -3.39 -6.46
N PHE A 66 0.14 -4.71 -6.48
CA PHE A 66 0.40 -5.57 -5.33
C PHE A 66 1.81 -6.17 -5.45
N TYR A 67 2.70 -5.80 -4.55
CA TYR A 67 4.06 -6.34 -4.50
C TYR A 67 4.13 -7.47 -3.47
N SER A 68 4.05 -8.71 -3.98
CA SER A 68 4.11 -9.92 -3.17
C SER A 68 5.55 -10.32 -2.93
N LYS A 69 6.10 -9.89 -1.82
CA LYS A 69 7.47 -10.24 -1.41
C LYS A 69 7.50 -11.46 -0.51
N GLU A 70 6.49 -11.62 0.34
CA GLU A 70 6.39 -12.74 1.26
C GLU A 70 6.04 -14.05 0.54
N GLN A 71 4.98 -14.05 -0.24
CA GLN A 71 4.53 -15.27 -0.93
C GLN A 71 5.28 -15.54 -2.24
N GLY A 72 5.80 -14.49 -2.89
CA GLY A 72 6.46 -14.62 -4.17
C GLY A 72 5.56 -15.23 -5.26
N TYR A 73 6.14 -15.95 -6.22
CA TYR A 73 5.39 -16.69 -7.24
C TYR A 73 5.10 -18.11 -6.72
N SER A 74 3.95 -18.31 -6.10
CA SER A 74 3.60 -19.51 -5.37
C SER A 74 2.14 -19.93 -5.55
N SER A 75 1.83 -21.18 -5.12
CA SER A 75 0.45 -21.66 -5.08
C SER A 75 -0.41 -20.87 -4.11
N SER A 76 0.14 -20.47 -2.95
CA SER A 76 -0.59 -19.66 -1.95
C SER A 76 -0.99 -18.29 -2.49
N LEU A 77 -0.11 -17.61 -3.24
CA LEU A 77 -0.48 -16.36 -3.92
C LEU A 77 -1.56 -16.60 -4.97
N ARG A 78 -1.44 -17.66 -5.76
CA ARG A 78 -2.46 -18.04 -6.75
C ARG A 78 -3.82 -18.28 -6.10
N GLU A 79 -3.86 -19.01 -5.01
CA GLU A 79 -5.10 -19.29 -4.28
C GLU A 79 -5.73 -18.02 -3.71
N CYS A 80 -4.91 -17.10 -3.19
CA CYS A 80 -5.36 -15.80 -2.73
C CYS A 80 -5.97 -14.96 -3.88
N VAL A 81 -5.32 -14.95 -5.03
CA VAL A 81 -5.79 -14.29 -6.26
C VAL A 81 -7.14 -14.86 -6.72
N VAL A 82 -7.27 -16.18 -6.75
CA VAL A 82 -8.52 -16.86 -7.15
C VAL A 82 -9.64 -16.56 -6.17
N ARG A 83 -9.40 -16.75 -4.87
CA ARG A 83 -10.39 -16.54 -3.81
C ARG A 83 -10.94 -15.12 -3.78
N ASN A 84 -10.11 -14.13 -4.09
CA ASN A 84 -10.51 -12.71 -4.14
C ASN A 84 -10.99 -12.25 -5.52
N CYS A 85 -11.12 -13.14 -6.51
CA CYS A 85 -11.50 -12.83 -7.88
C CYS A 85 -10.63 -11.69 -8.47
N ILE A 86 -9.31 -11.76 -8.24
CA ILE A 86 -8.34 -10.77 -8.75
C ILE A 86 -8.04 -11.01 -10.23
N GLY A 87 -8.14 -12.28 -10.68
CA GLY A 87 -7.94 -12.65 -12.08
C GLY A 87 -8.88 -11.95 -13.07
N ASP A 88 -10.06 -11.52 -12.59
CA ASP A 88 -11.06 -10.83 -13.39
C ASP A 88 -10.75 -9.33 -13.57
N LEU A 89 -9.77 -8.82 -12.86
CA LEU A 89 -9.39 -7.41 -12.96
C LEU A 89 -8.67 -7.12 -14.27
N HIS A 90 -8.99 -5.98 -14.84
CA HIS A 90 -8.36 -5.56 -16.09
C HIS A 90 -6.86 -5.34 -15.93
N ALA A 91 -6.03 -5.99 -16.76
CA ALA A 91 -4.56 -5.94 -16.67
C ALA A 91 -3.96 -4.51 -16.78
N LYS A 92 -4.74 -3.55 -17.30
CA LYS A 92 -4.34 -2.13 -17.34
C LYS A 92 -4.48 -1.43 -15.98
N THR A 93 -5.33 -1.94 -15.08
CA THR A 93 -5.62 -1.33 -13.77
C THR A 93 -5.00 -2.09 -12.60
N ALA A 94 -4.74 -3.39 -12.75
CA ALA A 94 -4.20 -4.25 -11.71
C ALA A 94 -2.92 -4.94 -12.17
N LYS A 95 -1.87 -4.94 -11.33
CA LYS A 95 -0.65 -5.72 -11.55
C LYS A 95 -0.16 -6.31 -10.24
N ILE A 96 0.27 -7.56 -10.30
CA ILE A 96 1.00 -8.22 -9.22
C ILE A 96 2.48 -8.27 -9.61
N ILE A 97 3.36 -7.87 -8.71
CA ILE A 97 4.81 -7.96 -8.86
C ILE A 97 5.30 -9.01 -7.86
N VAL A 98 6.15 -9.91 -8.33
CA VAL A 98 6.79 -10.94 -7.50
C VAL A 98 8.32 -10.85 -7.65
N GLY A 99 9.02 -11.13 -6.57
CA GLY A 99 10.50 -11.07 -6.56
C GLY A 99 11.06 -9.64 -6.61
N GLY A 100 12.35 -9.53 -6.93
CA GLY A 100 13.08 -8.26 -6.96
C GLY A 100 13.44 -7.69 -5.59
N ALA A 101 14.26 -6.64 -5.58
CA ALA A 101 14.67 -5.90 -4.39
C ALA A 101 13.95 -4.54 -4.34
N PHE A 102 14.17 -3.79 -3.27
CA PHE A 102 13.61 -2.43 -3.12
C PHE A 102 13.94 -1.51 -4.30
N ALA A 103 15.18 -1.58 -4.82
CA ALA A 103 15.61 -0.77 -5.97
C ALA A 103 14.80 -1.09 -7.25
N ASP A 104 14.41 -2.36 -7.43
CA ASP A 104 13.59 -2.79 -8.57
C ASP A 104 12.17 -2.23 -8.48
N LEU A 105 11.58 -2.22 -7.28
CA LEU A 105 10.29 -1.58 -7.02
C LEU A 105 10.34 -0.08 -7.34
N VAL A 106 11.38 0.63 -6.86
CA VAL A 106 11.55 2.06 -7.16
C VAL A 106 11.69 2.30 -8.66
N SER A 107 12.50 1.49 -9.35
CA SER A 107 12.70 1.57 -10.80
C SER A 107 11.41 1.31 -11.57
N PHE A 108 10.64 0.30 -11.15
CA PHE A 108 9.32 0.00 -11.70
C PHE A 108 8.36 1.17 -11.55
N LEU A 109 8.28 1.78 -10.36
CA LEU A 109 7.38 2.90 -10.09
C LEU A 109 7.76 4.18 -10.84
N LYS A 110 9.06 4.43 -11.06
CA LYS A 110 9.56 5.53 -11.91
C LYS A 110 9.11 5.38 -13.37
N LYS A 111 9.14 4.14 -13.90
CA LYS A 111 8.69 3.82 -15.27
C LYS A 111 7.15 3.83 -15.38
N ASN A 112 6.44 3.47 -14.30
CA ASN A 112 4.98 3.36 -14.28
C ASN A 112 4.33 4.49 -13.46
N LYS A 113 4.49 5.72 -13.93
CA LYS A 113 4.02 6.95 -13.23
C LYS A 113 2.52 6.95 -12.95
N SER A 114 1.72 6.29 -13.79
CA SER A 114 0.26 6.21 -13.68
C SER A 114 -0.25 5.28 -12.56
N VAL A 115 0.63 4.51 -11.90
CA VAL A 115 0.26 3.74 -10.71
C VAL A 115 -0.14 4.72 -9.60
N ALA A 116 -1.35 4.57 -9.08
CA ALA A 116 -1.92 5.41 -8.03
C ALA A 116 -1.71 4.80 -6.64
N THR A 117 -1.86 3.47 -6.52
CA THR A 117 -1.75 2.74 -5.24
C THR A 117 -0.74 1.61 -5.32
N VAL A 118 0.06 1.46 -4.29
CA VAL A 118 1.06 0.39 -4.14
C VAL A 118 0.85 -0.32 -2.82
N ILE A 119 0.65 -1.64 -2.86
CA ILE A 119 0.57 -2.49 -1.69
C ILE A 119 1.85 -3.31 -1.60
N ILE A 120 2.50 -3.36 -0.45
CA ILE A 120 3.75 -4.07 -0.20
C ILE A 120 3.49 -5.15 0.85
N ASP A 121 3.47 -6.41 0.45
CA ASP A 121 3.25 -7.58 1.30
C ASP A 121 4.45 -8.53 1.22
N SER A 122 5.35 -8.50 2.21
CA SER A 122 5.36 -7.66 3.40
C SER A 122 6.68 -6.88 3.50
N VAL A 123 6.68 -5.83 4.32
CA VAL A 123 7.88 -5.02 4.56
C VAL A 123 8.98 -5.81 5.28
N ASP A 124 8.59 -6.85 6.03
CA ASP A 124 9.53 -7.73 6.73
C ASP A 124 10.37 -8.55 5.76
N TYR A 125 9.74 -9.18 4.75
CA TYR A 125 10.46 -9.92 3.69
C TYR A 125 11.19 -9.01 2.70
N LEU A 126 10.76 -7.77 2.57
CA LEU A 126 11.49 -6.77 1.79
C LEU A 126 12.69 -6.21 2.57
N GLU A 127 12.77 -6.48 3.89
CA GLU A 127 13.76 -5.90 4.80
C GLU A 127 13.78 -4.37 4.69
N LEU A 128 12.58 -3.77 4.61
CA LEU A 128 12.44 -2.33 4.39
C LEU A 128 13.07 -1.55 5.53
N THR A 129 14.01 -0.65 5.20
CA THR A 129 14.63 0.25 6.19
C THR A 129 13.84 1.56 6.31
N ILE A 130 14.09 2.32 7.39
CA ILE A 130 13.49 3.63 7.61
C ILE A 130 13.87 4.60 6.49
N GLU A 131 15.14 4.57 6.05
CA GLU A 131 15.65 5.41 4.97
C GLU A 131 14.97 5.08 3.64
N GLN A 132 14.80 3.80 3.34
CA GLN A 132 14.08 3.34 2.15
C GLN A 132 12.60 3.73 2.18
N TYR A 133 11.94 3.62 3.34
CA TYR A 133 10.58 4.11 3.51
C TYR A 133 10.48 5.61 3.21
N LYS A 134 11.35 6.43 3.82
CA LYS A 134 11.40 7.89 3.57
C LYS A 134 11.64 8.19 2.09
N LEU A 135 12.64 7.52 1.48
CA LEU A 135 12.93 7.67 0.05
C LEU A 135 11.71 7.36 -0.82
N LEU A 136 10.96 6.30 -0.48
CA LEU A 136 9.78 5.88 -1.24
C LEU A 136 8.69 6.94 -1.22
N ILE A 137 8.34 7.45 -0.02
CA ILE A 137 7.27 8.44 0.13
C ILE A 137 7.65 9.82 -0.41
N GLU A 138 8.93 10.20 -0.34
CA GLU A 138 9.44 11.44 -0.90
C GLU A 138 9.53 11.39 -2.43
N THR A 139 9.95 10.24 -2.98
CA THR A 139 10.03 10.05 -4.45
C THR A 139 8.65 10.00 -5.10
N PHE A 140 7.66 9.45 -4.39
CA PHE A 140 6.30 9.24 -4.92
C PHE A 140 5.21 9.89 -4.06
N PRO A 141 5.24 11.21 -3.82
CA PRO A 141 4.37 11.88 -2.86
C PRO A 141 2.88 11.90 -3.24
N LYS A 142 2.56 11.51 -4.47
CA LYS A 142 1.17 11.48 -4.99
C LYS A 142 0.55 10.08 -4.98
N LYS A 143 1.30 9.04 -4.59
CA LYS A 143 0.80 7.67 -4.54
C LYS A 143 0.32 7.31 -3.14
N ALA A 144 -0.74 6.51 -3.07
CA ALA A 144 -1.11 5.80 -1.85
C ALA A 144 -0.20 4.58 -1.66
N PHE A 145 0.15 4.32 -0.41
CA PHE A 145 0.92 3.13 -0.03
C PHE A 145 0.21 2.37 1.07
N VAL A 146 0.11 1.05 0.92
CA VAL A 146 -0.31 0.12 1.97
C VAL A 146 0.87 -0.78 2.29
N PHE A 147 1.34 -0.72 3.52
CA PHE A 147 2.44 -1.51 4.02
C PHE A 147 1.88 -2.63 4.91
N VAL A 148 2.23 -3.87 4.60
CA VAL A 148 1.88 -5.04 5.41
C VAL A 148 3.09 -5.46 6.21
N ALA A 149 2.93 -5.65 7.52
CA ALA A 149 4.01 -5.98 8.43
C ALA A 149 3.64 -7.09 9.40
N TRP A 150 4.64 -7.79 9.89
CA TRP A 150 4.47 -8.72 11.00
C TRP A 150 4.45 -8.00 12.33
N LYS A 151 3.71 -8.55 13.26
CA LYS A 151 3.63 -8.11 14.65
C LYS A 151 4.59 -8.91 15.52
N ASP A 152 5.22 -8.19 16.47
CA ASP A 152 6.00 -8.78 17.56
C ASP A 152 5.55 -8.11 18.85
N GLY A 153 5.01 -8.89 19.78
CA GLY A 153 4.35 -8.34 20.97
C GLY A 153 3.19 -7.40 20.59
N LYS A 154 3.29 -6.13 20.98
CA LYS A 154 2.24 -5.12 20.73
C LYS A 154 2.49 -4.25 19.49
N ARG A 155 3.65 -4.36 18.85
CA ARG A 155 4.10 -3.47 17.78
C ARG A 155 4.52 -4.23 16.51
N PRO A 156 4.66 -3.55 15.37
CA PRO A 156 5.26 -4.14 14.19
C PRO A 156 6.69 -4.61 14.47
N LYS A 157 7.07 -5.76 13.91
CA LYS A 157 8.43 -6.32 14.02
C LYS A 157 9.45 -5.46 13.29
N ASN A 158 9.14 -5.02 12.07
CA ASN A 158 10.03 -4.23 11.24
C ASN A 158 10.19 -2.79 11.76
N ALA A 159 11.42 -2.27 11.76
CA ALA A 159 11.73 -0.93 12.28
C ALA A 159 11.08 0.20 11.46
N ALA A 160 11.03 0.06 10.11
CA ALA A 160 10.33 1.03 9.26
C ALA A 160 8.83 1.02 9.55
N ALA A 161 8.21 -0.16 9.73
CA ALA A 161 6.80 -0.26 10.10
C ALA A 161 6.50 0.40 11.45
N ARG A 162 7.38 0.25 12.45
CA ARG A 162 7.24 0.99 13.73
C ARG A 162 7.30 2.51 13.55
N ALA A 163 8.12 3.00 12.62
CA ALA A 163 8.19 4.44 12.33
C ALA A 163 6.94 4.97 11.58
N MET A 164 6.09 4.09 11.04
CA MET A 164 4.84 4.46 10.38
C MET A 164 3.66 4.61 11.37
N GLU A 165 3.80 4.16 12.63
CA GLU A 165 2.75 4.28 13.67
C GLU A 165 2.55 5.73 14.14
N TYR A 166 3.43 6.64 13.76
CA TYR A 166 3.44 8.07 14.12
C TYR A 166 3.43 8.94 12.85
#